data_364ff84a5b6642f3b3cd94e3391f92af
#
_entry.id   364ff84a5b6642f3b3cd94e3391f92af
#
_cell.length_a   1.000
_cell.length_b   1.000
_cell.length_c   1.000
_cell.angle_alpha   90.00
_cell.angle_beta   90.00
_cell.angle_gamma   90.00
#
_symmetry.space_group_name_H-M   'P 1'
#
loop_
_entity.id
_entity.type
_entity.pdbx_description
1 polymer ?
#
loop_
_entity_poly.entity_id
_entity_poly.type
_entity_poly.pdbx_seq_one_letter_code
_entity_poly.pdbx_strand_id
1 'polypeptide(L)'
;MKKKFLILGLLPVIVTLTVAGLFAHDDETPVATQSTPGSNIWNQAQEPTNWWNEIKQAHGHVGPWNVLGWRMGKAALRELGGTWGQHELDVICCVPLKTPYSCLADGLVVGTGNSIGRLDIRLGEVMTMADIHVSVRRKGGAGPVLRLKPDQKYLEKIRHQPDDQLEALSIECSRLPENKLFAIERLPTSDVANEPEQH
;
A
#
# COMPACT_ATOMS: atom_id res chain seq x y z
N MET A 1 41.89 67.20 -64.93
CA MET A 1 42.53 66.66 -63.73
C MET A 1 41.43 66.22 -62.77
N LYS A 2 41.18 64.87 -62.71
CA LYS A 2 40.14 64.30 -61.87
C LYS A 2 40.81 63.56 -60.70
N LYS A 3 40.66 64.09 -59.49
CA LYS A 3 41.18 63.41 -58.28
C LYS A 3 40.21 62.31 -57.90
N LYS A 4 40.69 61.06 -57.82
CA LYS A 4 39.97 59.90 -57.29
C LYS A 4 40.14 59.89 -55.78
N PHE A 5 39.06 59.98 -55.03
CA PHE A 5 39.02 59.73 -53.58
C PHE A 5 38.79 58.25 -53.36
N LEU A 6 39.75 57.64 -52.65
CA LEU A 6 39.63 56.26 -52.22
C LEU A 6 38.96 56.29 -50.86
N ILE A 7 37.75 55.79 -50.80
CA ILE A 7 37.02 55.58 -49.51
C ILE A 7 37.35 54.25 -48.98
N LEU A 8 38.12 54.21 -47.90
CA LEU A 8 38.44 52.99 -47.15
C LEU A 8 37.25 52.65 -46.25
N GLY A 9 36.48 51.64 -46.62
CA GLY A 9 35.34 51.19 -45.83
C GLY A 9 35.80 50.43 -44.58
N LEU A 10 35.50 51.01 -43.42
CA LEU A 10 35.66 50.31 -42.14
C LEU A 10 34.43 49.38 -41.96
N LEU A 11 34.67 48.07 -41.95
CA LEU A 11 33.65 47.08 -41.56
C LEU A 11 33.54 47.06 -40.03
N PRO A 12 32.36 47.20 -39.46
CA PRO A 12 32.22 46.98 -38.04
C PRO A 12 32.24 45.47 -37.74
N VAL A 13 33.20 45.05 -36.92
CA VAL A 13 33.21 43.70 -36.32
C VAL A 13 32.08 43.68 -35.27
N ILE A 14 31.01 42.97 -35.60
CA ILE A 14 29.95 42.68 -34.65
C ILE A 14 30.44 41.50 -33.80
N VAL A 15 30.89 41.78 -32.59
CA VAL A 15 31.14 40.78 -31.56
C VAL A 15 29.79 40.36 -30.97
N THR A 16 29.24 39.27 -31.46
CA THR A 16 28.09 38.60 -30.80
C THR A 16 28.57 37.90 -29.56
N LEU A 17 28.33 38.54 -28.41
CA LEU A 17 28.48 37.90 -27.09
C LEU A 17 27.34 36.90 -26.94
N THR A 18 27.57 35.61 -27.22
CA THR A 18 26.66 34.53 -26.82
C THR A 18 26.82 34.34 -25.34
N VAL A 19 25.89 34.88 -24.56
CA VAL A 19 25.70 34.50 -23.17
C VAL A 19 25.10 33.11 -23.18
N ALA A 20 25.94 32.09 -23.08
CA ALA A 20 25.51 30.74 -22.75
C ALA A 20 25.05 30.79 -21.28
N GLY A 21 23.71 30.93 -21.10
CA GLY A 21 23.11 30.70 -19.79
C GLY A 21 23.36 29.28 -19.39
N LEU A 22 24.26 29.09 -18.44
CA LEU A 22 24.31 27.87 -17.65
C LEU A 22 23.03 27.78 -16.80
N PHE A 23 21.98 27.21 -17.37
CA PHE A 23 21.00 26.54 -16.55
C PHE A 23 21.62 25.19 -16.20
N ALA A 24 22.35 25.15 -15.09
CA ALA A 24 22.61 23.90 -14.41
C ALA A 24 21.24 23.41 -13.93
N HIS A 25 20.58 22.60 -14.74
CA HIS A 25 19.56 21.73 -14.28
C HIS A 25 20.33 20.67 -13.47
N ASP A 26 20.32 20.81 -12.16
CA ASP A 26 20.66 19.72 -11.26
C ASP A 26 19.59 18.64 -11.47
N ASP A 27 19.76 17.90 -12.54
CA ASP A 27 19.07 16.65 -12.77
C ASP A 27 19.72 15.64 -11.79
N GLU A 28 19.41 15.78 -10.50
CA GLU A 28 19.61 14.71 -9.55
C GLU A 28 18.68 13.57 -9.95
N THR A 29 19.06 12.84 -11.00
CA THR A 29 18.55 11.51 -11.20
C THR A 29 18.85 10.76 -9.90
N PRO A 30 17.84 10.23 -9.21
CA PRO A 30 18.09 9.42 -8.02
C PRO A 30 19.07 8.34 -8.45
N VAL A 31 20.28 8.37 -7.88
CA VAL A 31 21.25 7.30 -8.10
C VAL A 31 20.58 6.03 -7.62
N ALA A 32 20.07 5.25 -8.57
CA ALA A 32 19.55 3.93 -8.26
C ALA A 32 20.70 3.16 -7.62
N THR A 33 20.69 3.08 -6.31
CA THR A 33 21.59 2.24 -5.55
C THR A 33 21.46 0.84 -6.13
N GLN A 34 22.50 0.36 -6.81
CA GLN A 34 22.50 -0.98 -7.39
C GLN A 34 22.30 -1.97 -6.24
N SER A 35 21.11 -2.54 -6.18
CA SER A 35 20.79 -3.58 -5.21
C SER A 35 21.61 -4.81 -5.52
N THR A 36 22.24 -5.38 -4.52
CA THR A 36 22.80 -6.72 -4.62
C THR A 36 21.68 -7.67 -5.04
N PRO A 37 21.89 -8.55 -6.06
CA PRO A 37 20.87 -9.51 -6.44
C PRO A 37 20.41 -10.32 -5.21
N GLY A 38 19.11 -10.31 -4.92
CA GLY A 38 18.53 -10.96 -3.74
C GLY A 38 18.26 -10.05 -2.53
N SER A 39 18.75 -8.79 -2.53
CA SER A 39 18.34 -7.83 -1.48
C SER A 39 17.06 -7.12 -1.88
N ASN A 40 16.04 -7.17 -1.02
CA ASN A 40 14.84 -6.35 -1.17
C ASN A 40 15.12 -4.97 -0.55
N ILE A 41 15.57 -4.01 -1.36
CA ILE A 41 15.92 -2.66 -0.87
C ILE A 41 14.69 -1.76 -0.66
N TRP A 42 13.51 -2.13 -1.20
CA TRP A 42 12.35 -1.24 -1.22
C TRP A 42 11.75 -0.99 0.16
N ASN A 43 11.65 -2.04 0.95
CA ASN A 43 11.13 -1.94 2.31
C ASN A 43 12.06 -2.52 3.37
N GLN A 44 13.08 -3.28 2.98
CA GLN A 44 14.07 -3.92 3.85
C GLN A 44 13.46 -4.69 5.03
N ALA A 45 12.25 -5.21 4.88
CA ALA A 45 11.46 -5.85 5.92
C ALA A 45 11.19 -4.96 7.15
N GLN A 46 11.25 -3.65 6.98
CA GLN A 46 10.99 -2.69 8.04
C GLN A 46 9.54 -2.20 7.98
N GLU A 47 8.77 -2.54 9.00
CA GLU A 47 7.42 -2.04 9.15
C GLU A 47 7.42 -0.52 9.33
N PRO A 48 6.53 0.24 8.65
CA PRO A 48 6.43 1.68 8.85
C PRO A 48 6.10 2.03 10.29
N THR A 49 6.86 2.94 10.89
CA THR A 49 6.57 3.45 12.25
C THR A 49 5.32 4.33 12.26
N ASN A 50 5.01 4.98 11.13
CA ASN A 50 3.84 5.84 10.97
C ASN A 50 2.79 5.16 10.05
N TRP A 51 2.28 4.02 10.47
CA TRP A 51 1.25 3.25 9.75
C TRP A 51 -0.02 4.06 9.46
N TRP A 52 -0.36 5.02 10.32
CA TRP A 52 -1.50 5.93 10.12
C TRP A 52 -1.35 6.75 8.84
N ASN A 53 -0.16 7.32 8.67
CA ASN A 53 0.15 8.11 7.49
C ASN A 53 0.22 7.25 6.22
N GLU A 54 0.74 6.02 6.32
CA GLU A 54 0.75 5.07 5.19
C GLU A 54 -0.68 4.74 4.72
N ILE A 55 -1.59 4.46 5.65
CA ILE A 55 -3.01 4.27 5.31
C ILE A 55 -3.56 5.52 4.64
N LYS A 56 -3.30 6.71 5.20
CA LYS A 56 -3.81 7.97 4.64
C LYS A 56 -3.29 8.23 3.23
N GLN A 57 -2.03 7.91 2.96
CA GLN A 57 -1.44 8.08 1.62
C GLN A 57 -2.02 7.07 0.63
N ALA A 58 -2.18 5.82 1.02
CA ALA A 58 -2.69 4.76 0.15
C ALA A 58 -4.19 4.89 -0.14
N HIS A 59 -4.99 5.33 0.85
CA HIS A 59 -6.45 5.31 0.79
C HIS A 59 -7.10 6.71 0.69
N GLY A 60 -6.34 7.78 1.00
CA GLY A 60 -6.85 9.16 1.00
C GLY A 60 -7.30 9.65 2.39
N HIS A 61 -7.77 8.79 3.25
CA HIS A 61 -8.12 9.07 4.65
C HIS A 61 -7.90 7.83 5.53
N VAL A 62 -8.04 7.98 6.84
CA VAL A 62 -8.00 6.83 7.75
C VAL A 62 -9.41 6.60 8.28
N GLY A 63 -9.93 5.41 8.02
CA GLY A 63 -11.23 4.95 8.49
C GLY A 63 -11.11 3.67 9.33
N PRO A 64 -12.14 3.34 10.14
CA PRO A 64 -12.09 2.16 11.02
C PRO A 64 -11.94 0.83 10.24
N TRP A 65 -12.40 0.76 9.00
CA TRP A 65 -12.22 -0.40 8.12
C TRP A 65 -10.76 -0.61 7.73
N ASN A 66 -10.04 0.47 7.39
CA ASN A 66 -8.60 0.38 7.09
C ASN A 66 -7.81 -0.06 8.33
N VAL A 67 -8.14 0.52 9.50
CA VAL A 67 -7.45 0.19 10.76
C VAL A 67 -7.73 -1.25 11.17
N LEU A 68 -8.95 -1.74 10.97
CA LEU A 68 -9.29 -3.15 11.19
C LEU A 68 -8.44 -4.07 10.31
N GLY A 69 -8.33 -3.75 9.00
CA GLY A 69 -7.51 -4.50 8.06
C GLY A 69 -6.02 -4.49 8.45
N TRP A 70 -5.50 -3.32 8.85
CA TRP A 70 -4.13 -3.21 9.36
C TRP A 70 -3.89 -4.10 10.57
N ARG A 71 -4.82 -4.11 11.56
CA ARG A 71 -4.75 -4.97 12.74
C ARG A 71 -4.78 -6.46 12.37
N MET A 72 -5.66 -6.84 11.44
CA MET A 72 -5.76 -8.23 10.98
C MET A 72 -4.51 -8.66 10.22
N GLY A 73 -3.92 -7.81 9.38
CA GLY A 73 -2.67 -8.06 8.68
C GLY A 73 -1.50 -8.31 9.63
N LYS A 74 -1.37 -7.48 10.66
CA LYS A 74 -0.35 -7.66 11.70
C LYS A 74 -0.54 -8.95 12.49
N ALA A 75 -1.78 -9.28 12.84
CA ALA A 75 -2.08 -10.54 13.51
C ALA A 75 -1.73 -11.74 12.64
N ALA A 76 -2.03 -11.70 11.35
CA ALA A 76 -1.68 -12.76 10.41
C ALA A 76 -0.16 -12.99 10.30
N LEU A 77 0.64 -11.91 10.20
CA LEU A 77 2.10 -12.01 10.21
C LEU A 77 2.60 -12.68 11.50
N ARG A 78 2.12 -12.24 12.65
CA ARG A 78 2.50 -12.80 13.95
C ARG A 78 2.16 -14.29 14.04
N GLU A 79 0.93 -14.67 13.69
CA GLU A 79 0.42 -16.03 13.81
C GLU A 79 1.09 -17.03 12.86
N LEU A 80 1.53 -16.56 11.68
CA LEU A 80 2.21 -17.37 10.68
C LEU A 80 3.74 -17.25 10.72
N GLY A 81 4.29 -16.43 11.62
CA GLY A 81 5.73 -16.19 11.71
C GLY A 81 6.28 -15.50 10.45
N GLY A 82 5.46 -14.66 9.81
CA GLY A 82 5.87 -13.86 8.65
C GLY A 82 6.55 -12.56 9.06
N THR A 83 7.31 -11.98 8.14
CA THR A 83 7.96 -10.68 8.31
C THR A 83 7.32 -9.66 7.39
N TRP A 84 7.07 -8.46 7.90
CA TRP A 84 6.45 -7.38 7.12
C TRP A 84 7.23 -7.12 5.82
N GLY A 85 6.50 -7.01 4.71
CA GLY A 85 7.07 -6.67 3.41
C GLY A 85 7.95 -7.73 2.74
N GLN A 86 8.07 -8.94 3.29
CA GLN A 86 8.78 -10.05 2.65
C GLN A 86 7.92 -10.82 1.64
N HIS A 87 6.64 -10.44 1.51
CA HIS A 87 5.71 -11.03 0.54
C HIS A 87 5.54 -12.55 0.66
N GLU A 88 5.71 -13.08 1.88
CA GLU A 88 5.65 -14.52 2.17
C GLU A 88 4.22 -15.02 2.33
N LEU A 89 3.26 -14.12 2.53
CA LEU A 89 1.86 -14.45 2.74
C LEU A 89 1.05 -14.28 1.45
N ASP A 90 0.04 -15.15 1.33
CA ASP A 90 -1.02 -15.09 0.33
C ASP A 90 -2.31 -14.76 1.07
N VAL A 91 -2.95 -13.63 0.72
CA VAL A 91 -4.06 -13.06 1.47
C VAL A 91 -5.28 -12.91 0.57
N ILE A 92 -6.42 -13.41 1.01
CA ILE A 92 -7.71 -13.21 0.35
C ILE A 92 -8.61 -12.42 1.30
N CYS A 93 -8.97 -11.22 0.90
CA CYS A 93 -9.89 -10.36 1.64
C CYS A 93 -11.32 -10.58 1.11
N CYS A 94 -12.10 -11.40 1.81
CA CYS A 94 -13.46 -11.75 1.45
C CYS A 94 -14.44 -10.73 2.03
N VAL A 95 -14.97 -9.86 1.15
CA VAL A 95 -15.87 -8.76 1.53
C VAL A 95 -16.95 -8.56 0.45
N PRO A 96 -18.11 -7.95 0.76
CA PRO A 96 -18.96 -7.39 -0.28
C PRO A 96 -18.16 -6.37 -1.10
N LEU A 97 -18.13 -6.52 -2.44
CA LEU A 97 -17.31 -5.68 -3.32
C LEU A 97 -17.88 -4.26 -3.47
N LYS A 98 -17.99 -3.58 -2.36
CA LYS A 98 -18.43 -2.16 -2.26
C LYS A 98 -17.86 -1.48 -1.03
N THR A 99 -17.72 -0.16 -1.08
CA THR A 99 -17.35 0.64 0.08
C THR A 99 -18.48 0.61 1.12
N PRO A 100 -18.17 0.67 2.42
CA PRO A 100 -16.83 0.77 3.00
C PRO A 100 -16.15 -0.58 3.24
N TYR A 101 -16.75 -1.72 2.92
CA TYR A 101 -16.23 -3.05 3.25
C TYR A 101 -14.89 -3.34 2.58
N SER A 102 -14.76 -2.97 1.30
CA SER A 102 -13.52 -3.15 0.51
C SER A 102 -12.34 -2.35 1.05
N CYS A 103 -12.57 -1.29 1.83
CA CYS A 103 -11.51 -0.51 2.48
C CYS A 103 -10.67 -1.34 3.47
N LEU A 104 -11.17 -2.51 3.89
CA LEU A 104 -10.43 -3.47 4.70
C LEU A 104 -9.12 -3.91 4.00
N ALA A 105 -9.15 -4.05 2.67
CA ALA A 105 -8.00 -4.51 1.89
C ALA A 105 -6.83 -3.53 1.93
N ASP A 106 -7.08 -2.23 1.89
CA ASP A 106 -6.00 -1.22 1.96
C ASP A 106 -5.29 -1.26 3.32
N GLY A 107 -6.05 -1.53 4.38
CA GLY A 107 -5.47 -1.78 5.70
C GLY A 107 -4.59 -3.03 5.74
N LEU A 108 -5.01 -4.12 5.09
CA LEU A 108 -4.21 -5.34 4.97
C LEU A 108 -2.90 -5.10 4.21
N VAL A 109 -2.92 -4.28 3.14
CA VAL A 109 -1.71 -3.87 2.42
C VAL A 109 -0.71 -3.24 3.38
N VAL A 110 -1.13 -2.26 4.15
CA VAL A 110 -0.25 -1.57 5.10
C VAL A 110 0.16 -2.48 6.25
N GLY A 111 -0.75 -3.33 6.75
CA GLY A 111 -0.50 -4.22 7.88
C GLY A 111 0.46 -5.37 7.59
N THR A 112 0.53 -5.81 6.34
CA THR A 112 1.39 -6.93 5.92
C THR A 112 2.61 -6.51 5.12
N GLY A 113 2.57 -5.32 4.50
CA GLY A 113 3.54 -4.91 3.48
C GLY A 113 3.37 -5.67 2.16
N ASN A 114 2.29 -6.43 2.02
CA ASN A 114 1.93 -7.13 0.78
C ASN A 114 1.38 -6.15 -0.26
N SER A 115 1.27 -6.58 -1.51
CA SER A 115 0.87 -5.73 -2.62
C SER A 115 -0.16 -6.41 -3.53
N ILE A 116 -1.19 -5.66 -3.95
CA ILE A 116 -2.15 -6.11 -4.96
C ILE A 116 -1.44 -6.36 -6.30
N GLY A 117 -0.53 -5.48 -6.71
CA GLY A 117 0.21 -5.63 -7.97
C GLY A 117 1.12 -6.87 -8.02
N ARG A 118 1.46 -7.45 -6.87
CA ARG A 118 2.20 -8.71 -6.77
C ARG A 118 1.28 -9.93 -6.60
N LEU A 119 -0.02 -9.72 -6.60
CA LEU A 119 -1.04 -10.74 -6.33
C LEU A 119 -0.89 -11.39 -4.95
N ASP A 120 -0.27 -10.69 -4.01
CA ASP A 120 -0.12 -11.14 -2.63
C ASP A 120 -1.41 -10.92 -1.82
N ILE A 121 -2.25 -9.98 -2.26
CA ILE A 121 -3.58 -9.69 -1.72
C ILE A 121 -4.57 -9.69 -2.87
N ARG A 122 -5.67 -10.39 -2.69
CA ARG A 122 -6.79 -10.46 -3.62
C ARG A 122 -8.09 -10.19 -2.89
N LEU A 123 -9.08 -9.67 -3.61
CA LEU A 123 -10.45 -9.58 -3.13
C LEU A 123 -11.21 -10.85 -3.49
N GLY A 124 -11.95 -11.38 -2.53
CA GLY A 124 -12.96 -12.41 -2.73
C GLY A 124 -14.34 -11.79 -2.46
N GLU A 125 -15.32 -12.11 -3.30
CA GLU A 125 -16.67 -11.61 -3.10
C GLU A 125 -17.45 -12.45 -2.09
N VAL A 126 -18.09 -11.79 -1.13
CA VAL A 126 -19.11 -12.38 -0.28
C VAL A 126 -20.37 -11.52 -0.28
N MET A 127 -21.51 -12.14 -0.07
CA MET A 127 -22.80 -11.45 -0.26
C MET A 127 -23.21 -10.61 0.94
N THR A 128 -22.79 -10.98 2.12
CA THR A 128 -23.26 -10.30 3.36
C THR A 128 -22.11 -9.89 4.26
N MET A 129 -22.36 -8.94 5.13
CA MET A 129 -21.39 -8.52 6.15
C MET A 129 -21.06 -9.64 7.14
N ALA A 130 -22.00 -10.58 7.37
CA ALA A 130 -21.76 -11.72 8.24
C ALA A 130 -20.71 -12.70 7.71
N ASP A 131 -20.51 -12.70 6.38
CA ASP A 131 -19.57 -13.59 5.69
C ASP A 131 -18.17 -12.98 5.56
N ILE A 132 -17.99 -11.72 5.98
CA ILE A 132 -16.68 -11.05 5.89
C ILE A 132 -15.64 -11.83 6.67
N HIS A 133 -14.53 -12.16 6.00
CA HIS A 133 -13.36 -12.76 6.60
C HIS A 133 -12.10 -12.47 5.78
N VAL A 134 -10.95 -12.71 6.38
CA VAL A 134 -9.67 -12.67 5.69
C VAL A 134 -9.03 -14.03 5.82
N SER A 135 -8.74 -14.67 4.69
CA SER A 135 -8.01 -15.92 4.62
C SER A 135 -6.54 -15.66 4.33
N VAL A 136 -5.66 -16.23 5.15
CA VAL A 136 -4.21 -15.99 5.02
C VAL A 136 -3.46 -17.30 5.15
N ARG A 137 -2.51 -17.55 4.25
CA ARG A 137 -1.59 -18.68 4.31
C ARG A 137 -0.17 -18.26 3.94
N ARG A 138 0.80 -19.09 4.32
CA ARG A 138 2.15 -18.93 3.74
C ARG A 138 2.17 -19.42 2.29
N LYS A 139 2.88 -18.69 1.43
CA LYS A 139 3.16 -19.13 0.06
C LYS A 139 3.95 -20.45 0.09
N GLY A 140 3.78 -21.26 -0.94
CA GLY A 140 4.39 -22.58 -0.99
C GLY A 140 3.61 -23.68 -0.24
N GLY A 141 2.43 -23.34 0.31
CA GLY A 141 1.48 -24.34 0.84
C GLY A 141 1.85 -24.96 2.18
N ALA A 142 2.91 -24.49 2.86
CA ALA A 142 3.31 -25.03 4.16
C ALA A 142 2.50 -24.40 5.30
N GLY A 143 1.92 -25.22 6.17
CA GLY A 143 1.24 -24.78 7.39
C GLY A 143 -0.27 -24.55 7.24
N PRO A 144 -0.91 -24.07 8.33
CA PRO A 144 -2.36 -23.86 8.38
C PRO A 144 -2.77 -22.66 7.55
N VAL A 145 -4.03 -22.64 7.17
CA VAL A 145 -4.72 -21.41 6.70
C VAL A 145 -5.32 -20.73 7.91
N LEU A 146 -5.06 -19.46 8.05
CA LEU A 146 -5.76 -18.62 9.03
C LEU A 146 -7.01 -18.04 8.40
N ARG A 147 -8.12 -18.13 9.10
CA ARG A 147 -9.33 -17.38 8.79
C ARG A 147 -9.58 -16.40 9.92
N LEU A 148 -9.41 -15.10 9.61
CA LEU A 148 -9.66 -14.02 10.54
C LEU A 148 -11.08 -13.51 10.28
N LYS A 149 -11.97 -13.62 11.29
CA LYS A 149 -13.37 -13.21 11.21
C LYS A 149 -13.60 -11.98 12.07
N PRO A 150 -13.97 -10.84 11.50
CA PRO A 150 -14.33 -9.66 12.28
C PRO A 150 -15.52 -9.93 13.23
N ASP A 151 -15.48 -9.30 14.39
CA ASP A 151 -16.59 -9.31 15.33
C ASP A 151 -17.81 -8.58 14.75
N GLN A 152 -18.95 -9.25 14.69
CA GLN A 152 -20.13 -8.71 14.03
C GLN A 152 -20.69 -7.46 14.73
N LYS A 153 -20.57 -7.36 16.06
CA LYS A 153 -21.01 -6.16 16.79
C LYS A 153 -20.10 -4.98 16.48
N TYR A 154 -18.79 -5.25 16.30
CA TYR A 154 -17.86 -4.23 15.89
C TYR A 154 -18.14 -3.78 14.44
N LEU A 155 -18.40 -4.70 13.52
CA LEU A 155 -18.77 -4.36 12.15
C LEU A 155 -20.04 -3.52 12.08
N GLU A 156 -21.09 -3.87 12.84
CA GLU A 156 -22.32 -3.05 12.91
C GLU A 156 -22.04 -1.65 13.43
N LYS A 157 -21.13 -1.51 14.40
CA LYS A 157 -20.72 -0.21 14.92
C LYS A 157 -20.05 0.69 13.87
N ILE A 158 -19.23 0.12 12.97
CA ILE A 158 -18.44 0.90 11.99
C ILE A 158 -19.06 0.95 10.60
N ARG A 159 -20.19 0.29 10.38
CA ARG A 159 -20.76 0.00 9.05
C ARG A 159 -21.06 1.24 8.21
N HIS A 160 -21.73 2.23 8.78
CA HIS A 160 -22.15 3.44 8.08
C HIS A 160 -22.01 4.65 9.02
N GLN A 161 -20.78 5.11 9.14
CA GLN A 161 -20.50 6.24 10.01
C GLN A 161 -20.26 7.50 9.19
N PRO A 162 -20.72 8.66 9.66
CA PRO A 162 -20.43 9.93 9.02
C PRO A 162 -18.93 10.26 9.11
N ASP A 163 -18.45 11.07 8.17
CA ASP A 163 -17.02 11.37 8.00
C ASP A 163 -16.38 11.98 9.26
N ASP A 164 -17.12 12.77 10.01
CA ASP A 164 -16.66 13.41 11.25
C ASP A 164 -16.40 12.42 12.40
N GLN A 165 -16.88 11.18 12.32
CA GLN A 165 -16.65 10.13 13.31
C GLN A 165 -15.54 9.16 12.93
N LEU A 166 -15.09 9.16 11.68
CA LEU A 166 -14.14 8.17 11.16
C LEU A 166 -12.82 8.18 11.93
N GLU A 167 -12.29 9.35 12.25
CA GLU A 167 -11.02 9.45 12.98
C GLU A 167 -11.13 8.89 14.40
N ALA A 168 -12.16 9.26 15.13
CA ALA A 168 -12.39 8.77 16.50
C ALA A 168 -12.55 7.24 16.55
N LEU A 169 -13.32 6.67 15.61
CA LEU A 169 -13.51 5.22 15.49
C LEU A 169 -12.24 4.50 15.06
N SER A 170 -11.40 5.13 14.23
CA SER A 170 -10.10 4.61 13.82
C SER A 170 -9.13 4.53 14.98
N ILE A 171 -9.08 5.60 15.80
CA ILE A 171 -8.28 5.63 17.02
C ILE A 171 -8.76 4.56 18.01
N GLU A 172 -10.07 4.42 18.18
CA GLU A 172 -10.63 3.35 19.02
C GLU A 172 -10.23 1.97 18.49
N CYS A 173 -10.39 1.70 17.19
CA CYS A 173 -10.01 0.45 16.55
C CYS A 173 -8.54 0.11 16.80
N SER A 174 -7.66 1.09 16.73
CA SER A 174 -6.23 0.88 16.94
C SER A 174 -5.87 0.43 18.36
N ARG A 175 -6.73 0.72 19.34
CA ARG A 175 -6.48 0.49 20.78
C ARG A 175 -7.27 -0.67 21.37
N LEU A 176 -8.36 -1.09 20.73
CA LEU A 176 -9.17 -2.20 21.24
C LEU A 176 -8.37 -3.50 21.28
N PRO A 177 -8.62 -4.37 22.28
CA PRO A 177 -8.09 -5.73 22.27
C PRO A 177 -8.51 -6.50 21.02
N GLU A 178 -7.65 -7.35 20.48
CA GLU A 178 -7.92 -8.10 19.24
C GLU A 178 -9.19 -8.94 19.31
N ASN A 179 -9.44 -9.59 20.45
CA ASN A 179 -10.66 -10.39 20.67
C ASN A 179 -11.98 -9.59 20.68
N LYS A 180 -11.89 -8.25 20.63
CA LYS A 180 -13.04 -7.35 20.44
C LYS A 180 -13.19 -6.90 18.98
N LEU A 181 -12.20 -7.18 18.16
CA LEU A 181 -12.15 -6.80 16.76
C LEU A 181 -12.39 -7.99 15.83
N PHE A 182 -11.77 -9.13 16.13
CA PHE A 182 -11.86 -10.35 15.31
C PHE A 182 -11.47 -11.60 16.08
N ALA A 183 -11.88 -12.75 15.55
CA ALA A 183 -11.43 -14.08 15.95
C ALA A 183 -10.47 -14.65 14.90
N ILE A 184 -9.54 -15.51 15.31
CA ILE A 184 -8.61 -16.22 14.42
C ILE A 184 -8.89 -17.71 14.52
N GLU A 185 -9.23 -18.33 13.39
CA GLU A 185 -9.42 -19.76 13.23
C GLU A 185 -8.22 -20.34 12.44
N ARG A 186 -7.72 -21.49 12.86
CA ARG A 186 -6.68 -22.24 12.12
C ARG A 186 -7.32 -23.41 11.41
N LEU A 187 -7.31 -23.38 10.09
CA LEU A 187 -7.91 -24.39 9.24
C LEU A 187 -6.82 -25.30 8.65
N PRO A 188 -7.10 -26.60 8.47
CA PRO A 188 -6.20 -27.46 7.72
C PRO A 188 -6.11 -27.00 6.25
N THR A 189 -4.97 -27.29 5.62
CA THR A 189 -4.70 -26.86 4.22
C THR A 189 -5.72 -27.43 3.22
N SER A 190 -6.37 -28.55 3.55
CA SER A 190 -7.42 -29.19 2.73
C SER A 190 -8.69 -28.35 2.58
N ASP A 191 -8.97 -27.43 3.49
CA ASP A 191 -10.24 -26.72 3.54
C ASP A 191 -10.26 -25.44 2.68
N VAL A 192 -9.13 -25.13 2.03
CA VAL A 192 -8.97 -23.94 1.16
C VAL A 192 -9.65 -24.11 -0.21
N ALA A 193 -9.99 -25.35 -0.60
CA ALA A 193 -10.62 -25.63 -1.90
C ALA A 193 -12.02 -25.00 -2.05
N ASN A 194 -12.59 -24.43 -0.98
CA ASN A 194 -13.92 -23.82 -0.96
C ASN A 194 -13.89 -22.30 -0.81
N GLU A 195 -12.73 -21.64 -0.97
CA GLU A 195 -12.70 -20.18 -1.03
C GLU A 195 -13.31 -19.73 -2.37
N PRO A 196 -14.05 -18.59 -2.40
CA PRO A 196 -14.73 -18.14 -3.61
C PRO A 196 -13.75 -18.00 -4.77
N GLU A 197 -14.17 -18.54 -5.95
CA GLU A 197 -13.40 -18.43 -7.18
C GLU A 197 -13.12 -16.96 -7.49
N GLN A 198 -11.88 -16.71 -7.84
CA GLN A 198 -11.36 -15.38 -8.11
C GLN A 198 -11.71 -15.03 -9.56
N HIS A 199 -12.37 -13.90 -9.74
CA HIS A 199 -12.55 -13.25 -11.04
C HIS A 199 -11.49 -12.17 -11.27
#